data_8fdbedb91209c6c390c558f0f179676f
#
_entry.id   8fdbedb91209c6c390c558f0f179676f
#
_cell.length_a   1.000
_cell.length_b   1.000
_cell.length_c   1.000
_cell.angle_alpha   90.00
_cell.angle_beta   90.00
_cell.angle_gamma   90.00
#
_symmetry.space_group_name_H-M   'P 1'
#
loop_
_entity.id
_entity.type
_entity.pdbx_description
1 polymer ?
#
loop_
_entity_poly.entity_id
_entity_poly.type
_entity_poly.pdbx_seq_one_letter_code
_entity_poly.pdbx_strand_id
1 'polypeptide(L)'
;MEPQFFDTHCHLDLMLGPDAAASESAALGLGLFDCGVDPRDFSAANERARRLPGIIAGVGLHPWWLADGRCGPAEVDLLCEVAAQECYIGEVGLDFSARFAGSEPLQIQAFDRLCDTLVQHPLTGRVISIHAVR
;
A
#
# COMPACT_ATOMS: atom_id res chain seq x y z
N MET A 1 4.16 -24.14 0.97
CA MET A 1 5.63 -24.07 0.83
C MET A 1 6.04 -22.65 1.17
N GLU A 2 7.06 -22.46 2.00
CA GLU A 2 7.59 -21.12 2.26
C GLU A 2 8.29 -20.59 0.99
N PRO A 3 8.14 -19.30 0.65
CA PRO A 3 8.78 -18.75 -0.53
C PRO A 3 10.31 -18.78 -0.41
N GLN A 4 10.98 -19.09 -1.51
CA GLN A 4 12.45 -19.10 -1.58
C GLN A 4 13.02 -17.70 -1.82
N PHE A 5 12.24 -16.85 -2.48
CA PHE A 5 12.56 -15.46 -2.76
C PHE A 5 11.37 -14.59 -2.38
N PHE A 6 11.63 -13.34 -2.09
CA PHE A 6 10.60 -12.39 -1.69
C PHE A 6 10.80 -11.06 -2.40
N ASP A 7 9.81 -10.64 -3.19
CA ASP A 7 9.74 -9.28 -3.71
C ASP A 7 9.09 -8.39 -2.63
N THR A 8 9.85 -7.45 -2.13
CA THR A 8 9.43 -6.57 -1.03
C THR A 8 8.61 -5.37 -1.49
N HIS A 9 8.36 -5.22 -2.79
CA HIS A 9 7.57 -4.11 -3.32
C HIS A 9 7.05 -4.40 -4.72
N CYS A 10 5.78 -4.72 -4.83
CA CYS A 10 5.09 -4.81 -6.12
C CYS A 10 3.66 -4.22 -6.02
N HIS A 11 3.00 -4.06 -7.15
CA HIS A 11 1.65 -3.53 -7.25
C HIS A 11 0.80 -4.47 -8.11
N LEU A 12 0.24 -5.50 -7.50
CA LEU A 12 -0.59 -6.48 -8.22
C LEU A 12 -1.84 -5.83 -8.82
N ASP A 13 -2.46 -4.90 -8.09
CA ASP A 13 -3.69 -4.24 -8.55
C ASP A 13 -3.49 -3.32 -9.77
N LEU A 14 -2.24 -2.99 -10.12
CA LEU A 14 -1.90 -2.29 -11.36
C LEU A 14 -1.63 -3.22 -12.55
N MET A 15 -1.65 -4.54 -12.33
CA MET A 15 -1.48 -5.53 -13.39
C MET A 15 -2.82 -5.88 -14.04
N LEU A 16 -2.78 -6.31 -15.32
CA LEU A 16 -3.97 -6.72 -16.05
C LEU A 16 -4.68 -7.96 -15.49
N GLY A 17 -3.98 -8.77 -14.71
CA GLY A 17 -4.52 -9.98 -14.09
C GLY A 17 -3.90 -10.23 -12.73
N PRO A 18 -4.27 -9.45 -11.70
CA PRO A 18 -3.63 -9.54 -10.38
C PRO A 18 -3.71 -10.93 -9.75
N ASP A 19 -4.84 -11.61 -9.87
CA ASP A 19 -5.01 -12.97 -9.33
C ASP A 19 -4.17 -14.01 -10.08
N ALA A 20 -4.03 -13.86 -11.39
CA ALA A 20 -3.18 -14.75 -12.20
C ALA A 20 -1.69 -14.54 -11.84
N ALA A 21 -1.24 -13.29 -11.76
CA ALA A 21 0.13 -12.95 -11.40
C ALA A 21 0.48 -13.46 -9.99
N ALA A 22 -0.41 -13.26 -9.02
CA ALA A 22 -0.23 -13.76 -7.66
C ALA A 22 -0.18 -15.30 -7.59
N SER A 23 -1.04 -15.98 -8.35
CA SER A 23 -1.07 -17.45 -8.42
C SER A 23 0.20 -18.01 -9.04
N GLU A 24 0.71 -17.38 -10.10
CA GLU A 24 1.95 -17.76 -10.76
C GLU A 24 3.15 -17.57 -9.83
N SER A 25 3.23 -16.44 -9.14
CA SER A 25 4.27 -16.16 -8.15
C SER A 25 4.29 -17.21 -7.04
N ALA A 26 3.13 -17.54 -6.49
CA ALA A 26 3.00 -18.58 -5.46
C ALA A 26 3.45 -19.96 -5.98
N ALA A 27 3.10 -20.31 -7.22
CA ALA A 27 3.51 -21.57 -7.85
C ALA A 27 5.03 -21.66 -8.09
N LEU A 28 5.68 -20.52 -8.32
CA LEU A 28 7.13 -20.39 -8.48
C LEU A 28 7.91 -20.28 -7.16
N GLY A 29 7.22 -20.27 -6.01
CA GLY A 29 7.85 -20.07 -4.70
C GLY A 29 8.37 -18.65 -4.48
N LEU A 30 7.78 -17.66 -5.16
CA LEU A 30 8.07 -16.24 -4.98
C LEU A 30 7.01 -15.62 -4.06
N GLY A 31 7.47 -15.12 -2.91
CA GLY A 31 6.64 -14.30 -2.03
C GLY A 31 6.58 -12.85 -2.52
N LEU A 32 5.48 -12.16 -2.23
CA LEU A 32 5.25 -10.79 -2.67
C LEU A 32 4.73 -9.92 -1.52
N PHE A 33 5.24 -8.72 -1.39
CA PHE A 33 4.57 -7.63 -0.70
C PHE A 33 3.83 -6.78 -1.73
N ASP A 34 2.53 -7.02 -1.84
CA ASP A 34 1.59 -6.29 -2.70
C ASP A 34 1.24 -4.96 -2.04
N CYS A 35 1.93 -3.90 -2.45
CA CYS A 35 1.74 -2.56 -1.94
C CYS A 35 0.54 -1.91 -2.61
N GLY A 36 -0.54 -1.69 -1.85
CA GLY A 36 -1.72 -0.99 -2.33
C GLY A 36 -1.43 0.48 -2.65
N VAL A 37 -2.10 1.03 -3.64
CA VAL A 37 -1.98 2.45 -4.04
C VAL A 37 -3.26 3.23 -3.81
N ASP A 38 -4.36 2.52 -3.59
CA ASP A 38 -5.69 3.03 -3.30
C ASP A 38 -6.29 2.19 -2.15
N PRO A 39 -6.68 2.80 -1.03
CA PRO A 39 -7.19 2.03 0.11
C PRO A 39 -8.51 1.29 -0.18
N ARG A 40 -9.24 1.69 -1.23
CA ARG A 40 -10.48 1.02 -1.66
C ARG A 40 -10.22 -0.40 -2.19
N ASP A 41 -9.01 -0.66 -2.71
CA ASP A 41 -8.64 -1.95 -3.30
C ASP A 41 -8.14 -2.95 -2.25
N PHE A 42 -7.86 -2.50 -1.01
CA PHE A 42 -7.27 -3.33 0.04
C PHE A 42 -8.08 -4.58 0.37
N SER A 43 -9.40 -4.50 0.36
CA SER A 43 -10.24 -5.67 0.67
C SER A 43 -9.99 -6.82 -0.31
N ALA A 44 -9.90 -6.52 -1.61
CA ALA A 44 -9.63 -7.52 -2.65
C ALA A 44 -8.18 -8.05 -2.56
N ALA A 45 -7.21 -7.17 -2.32
CA ALA A 45 -5.81 -7.54 -2.12
C ALA A 45 -5.63 -8.47 -0.90
N ASN A 46 -6.28 -8.15 0.22
CA ASN A 46 -6.24 -8.94 1.44
C ASN A 46 -6.91 -10.31 1.27
N GLU A 47 -8.01 -10.38 0.53
CA GLU A 47 -8.65 -11.66 0.19
C GLU A 47 -7.71 -12.53 -0.68
N ARG A 48 -7.04 -11.95 -1.63
CA ARG A 48 -6.00 -12.62 -2.46
C ARG A 48 -4.88 -13.18 -1.59
N ALA A 49 -4.36 -12.36 -0.67
CA ALA A 49 -3.30 -12.76 0.26
C ALA A 49 -3.72 -13.93 1.16
N ARG A 50 -4.98 -13.97 1.60
CA ARG A 50 -5.49 -15.10 2.42
C ARG A 50 -5.60 -16.42 1.65
N ARG A 51 -5.78 -16.36 0.33
CA ARG A 51 -5.94 -17.55 -0.52
C ARG A 51 -4.60 -18.12 -0.99
N LEU A 52 -3.58 -17.29 -1.12
CA LEU A 52 -2.32 -17.64 -1.75
C LEU A 52 -1.15 -17.55 -0.78
N PRO A 53 -0.37 -18.63 -0.61
CA PRO A 53 0.78 -18.60 0.30
C PRO A 53 1.87 -17.64 -0.21
N GLY A 54 2.48 -16.93 0.73
CA GLY A 54 3.58 -16.00 0.43
C GLY A 54 3.15 -14.63 -0.08
N ILE A 55 1.86 -14.37 -0.27
CA ILE A 55 1.36 -13.04 -0.63
C ILE A 55 1.00 -12.26 0.63
N ILE A 56 1.52 -11.05 0.75
CA ILE A 56 1.21 -10.10 1.82
C ILE A 56 0.59 -8.88 1.18
N ALA A 57 -0.59 -8.49 1.63
CA ALA A 57 -1.26 -7.26 1.17
C ALA A 57 -0.98 -6.10 2.13
N GLY A 58 -0.56 -4.97 1.59
CA GLY A 58 -0.42 -3.71 2.32
C GLY A 58 -1.52 -2.73 1.96
N VAL A 59 -2.12 -2.08 2.98
CA VAL A 59 -3.00 -0.96 2.72
C VAL A 59 -2.18 0.29 2.42
N GLY A 60 -2.45 0.94 1.29
CA GLY A 60 -1.70 2.10 0.86
C GLY A 60 -2.57 3.19 0.23
N LEU A 61 -1.99 4.36 0.13
CA LEU A 61 -2.47 5.48 -0.66
C LEU A 61 -1.27 6.19 -1.24
N HIS A 62 -1.03 5.94 -2.53
CA HIS A 62 0.14 6.48 -3.21
C HIS A 62 0.02 8.00 -3.39
N PRO A 63 1.08 8.79 -3.16
CA PRO A 63 1.02 10.25 -3.28
C PRO A 63 0.56 10.75 -4.64
N TRP A 64 0.77 10.00 -5.72
CA TRP A 64 0.28 10.37 -7.05
C TRP A 64 -1.24 10.38 -7.13
N TRP A 65 -1.92 9.45 -6.43
CA TRP A 65 -3.39 9.38 -6.41
C TRP A 65 -4.02 10.56 -5.67
N LEU A 66 -3.29 11.12 -4.70
CA LEU A 66 -3.68 12.39 -4.06
C LEU A 66 -3.42 13.58 -4.99
N ALA A 67 -2.23 13.61 -5.61
CA ALA A 67 -1.79 14.74 -6.43
C ALA A 67 -2.65 14.94 -7.68
N ASP A 68 -3.15 13.86 -8.28
CA ASP A 68 -3.98 13.90 -9.49
C ASP A 68 -5.49 13.82 -9.23
N GLY A 69 -5.89 13.77 -7.95
CA GLY A 69 -7.29 13.82 -7.53
C GLY A 69 -8.05 12.50 -7.64
N ARG A 70 -7.39 11.37 -7.91
CA ARG A 70 -8.02 10.04 -7.84
C ARG A 70 -8.46 9.66 -6.43
N CYS A 71 -7.72 10.13 -5.43
CA CYS A 71 -8.04 10.00 -4.02
C CYS A 71 -8.15 11.38 -3.37
N GLY A 72 -8.97 11.49 -2.34
CA GLY A 72 -9.20 12.70 -1.57
C GLY A 72 -9.35 12.41 -0.07
N PRO A 73 -9.99 13.32 0.68
CA PRO A 73 -10.13 13.19 2.13
C PRO A 73 -10.82 11.90 2.57
N ALA A 74 -11.81 11.41 1.83
CA ALA A 74 -12.50 10.17 2.15
C ALA A 74 -11.59 8.95 2.07
N GLU A 75 -10.70 8.90 1.08
CA GLU A 75 -9.72 7.82 0.94
C GLU A 75 -8.61 7.92 1.99
N VAL A 76 -8.26 9.12 2.44
CA VAL A 76 -7.34 9.30 3.59
C VAL A 76 -7.99 8.81 4.88
N ASP A 77 -9.29 9.07 5.08
CA ASP A 77 -10.05 8.54 6.22
C ASP A 77 -10.05 7.01 6.21
N LEU A 78 -10.35 6.40 5.07
CA LEU A 78 -10.36 4.95 4.89
C LEU A 78 -8.98 4.34 5.12
N LEU A 79 -7.91 4.97 4.57
CA LEU A 79 -6.54 4.54 4.82
C LEU A 79 -6.24 4.47 6.31
N CYS A 80 -6.55 5.54 7.06
CA CYS A 80 -6.29 5.61 8.50
C CYS A 80 -7.11 4.58 9.28
N GLU A 81 -8.38 4.40 8.94
CA GLU A 81 -9.25 3.40 9.56
C GLU A 81 -8.68 1.98 9.43
N VAL A 82 -8.29 1.60 8.22
CA VAL A 82 -7.72 0.27 7.94
C VAL A 82 -6.32 0.13 8.54
N ALA A 83 -5.46 1.12 8.35
CA ALA A 83 -4.08 1.10 8.83
C ALA A 83 -3.96 1.01 10.36
N ALA A 84 -4.96 1.50 11.10
CA ALA A 84 -5.01 1.36 12.56
C ALA A 84 -4.97 -0.11 13.02
N GLN A 85 -5.45 -1.04 12.18
CA GLN A 85 -5.60 -2.46 12.51
C GLN A 85 -4.63 -3.37 11.73
N GLU A 86 -3.89 -2.83 10.75
CA GLU A 86 -3.05 -3.62 9.85
C GLU A 86 -1.56 -3.48 10.16
N CYS A 87 -0.84 -4.61 10.00
CA CYS A 87 0.61 -4.65 10.19
C CYS A 87 1.38 -4.22 8.94
N TYR A 88 0.78 -4.31 7.76
CA TYR A 88 1.46 -4.04 6.48
C TYR A 88 0.84 -2.81 5.83
N ILE A 89 1.64 -1.76 5.71
CA ILE A 89 1.25 -0.46 5.17
C ILE A 89 2.12 -0.17 3.95
N GLY A 90 1.51 0.21 2.87
CA GLY A 90 2.24 0.60 1.66
C GLY A 90 1.40 0.40 0.38
N GLU A 91 1.72 1.21 -0.58
CA GLU A 91 2.71 2.28 -0.63
C GLU A 91 2.10 3.59 -0.16
N VAL A 92 2.79 4.29 0.69
CA VAL A 92 2.41 5.62 1.20
C VAL A 92 3.62 6.55 1.14
N GLY A 93 3.43 7.85 1.22
CA GLY A 93 4.57 8.75 1.29
C GLY A 93 4.39 10.05 0.52
N LEU A 94 5.52 10.58 0.01
CA LEU A 94 5.62 11.92 -0.56
C LEU A 94 6.34 11.90 -1.91
N ASP A 95 5.80 12.63 -2.90
CA ASP A 95 6.45 12.89 -4.17
C ASP A 95 6.41 14.39 -4.47
N PHE A 96 7.55 15.03 -4.38
CA PHE A 96 7.73 16.47 -4.63
C PHE A 96 8.39 16.75 -5.99
N SER A 97 8.38 15.78 -6.87
CA SER A 97 8.83 16.00 -8.24
C SER A 97 8.01 17.10 -8.94
N ALA A 98 8.61 17.75 -9.91
CA ALA A 98 7.98 18.86 -10.64
C ALA A 98 6.63 18.50 -11.28
N ARG A 99 6.42 17.22 -11.59
CA ARG A 99 5.16 16.70 -12.12
C ARG A 99 3.96 16.93 -11.18
N PHE A 100 4.21 16.91 -9.87
CA PHE A 100 3.19 17.01 -8.83
C PHE A 100 3.26 18.31 -8.03
N ALA A 101 3.98 19.32 -8.57
CA ALA A 101 4.12 20.63 -7.93
C ALA A 101 2.74 21.22 -7.58
N GLY A 102 2.64 21.74 -6.34
CA GLY A 102 1.41 22.32 -5.80
C GLY A 102 0.55 21.33 -5.02
N SER A 103 0.86 20.02 -5.05
CA SER A 103 0.16 19.01 -4.25
C SER A 103 0.84 18.71 -2.91
N GLU A 104 2.01 19.28 -2.65
CA GLU A 104 2.82 19.01 -1.47
C GLU A 104 2.05 19.18 -0.15
N PRO A 105 1.26 20.27 0.07
CA PRO A 105 0.50 20.42 1.32
C PRO A 105 -0.52 19.29 1.53
N LEU A 106 -1.15 18.83 0.45
CA LEU A 106 -2.13 17.75 0.51
C LEU A 106 -1.45 16.40 0.85
N GLN A 107 -0.33 16.11 0.21
CA GLN A 107 0.46 14.92 0.47
C GLN A 107 0.97 14.90 1.92
N ILE A 108 1.53 16.02 2.40
CA ILE A 108 2.04 16.14 3.77
C ILE A 108 0.89 15.93 4.77
N GLN A 109 -0.24 16.58 4.58
CA GLN A 109 -1.40 16.44 5.47
C GLN A 109 -1.88 15.00 5.58
N ALA A 110 -1.96 14.29 4.45
CA ALA A 110 -2.38 12.89 4.42
C ALA A 110 -1.36 11.98 5.11
N PHE A 111 -0.06 12.19 4.87
CA PHE A 111 1.00 11.40 5.46
C PHE A 111 1.13 11.64 6.98
N ASP A 112 1.07 12.90 7.42
CA ASP A 112 1.07 13.26 8.85
C ASP A 112 -0.11 12.59 9.58
N ARG A 113 -1.29 12.64 9.00
CA ARG A 113 -2.48 12.02 9.56
C ARG A 113 -2.34 10.50 9.69
N LEU A 114 -1.75 9.86 8.68
CA LEU A 114 -1.42 8.43 8.79
C LEU A 114 -0.43 8.17 9.92
N CYS A 115 0.66 8.96 10.01
CA CYS A 115 1.65 8.83 11.08
C CYS A 115 1.02 8.95 12.46
N ASP A 116 0.15 9.95 12.66
CA ASP A 116 -0.59 10.14 13.93
C ASP A 116 -1.45 8.90 14.25
N THR A 117 -2.14 8.36 13.24
CA THR A 117 -2.95 7.13 13.40
C THR A 117 -2.09 5.96 13.84
N LEU A 118 -0.93 5.75 13.20
CA LEU A 118 -0.05 4.62 13.52
C LEU A 118 0.58 4.75 14.92
N VAL A 119 0.86 5.98 15.35
CA VAL A 119 1.35 6.25 16.72
C VAL A 119 0.27 5.98 17.76
N GLN A 120 -0.98 6.35 17.49
CA GLN A 120 -2.12 6.12 18.39
C GLN A 120 -2.54 4.63 18.45
N HIS A 121 -2.24 3.87 17.40
CA HIS A 121 -2.57 2.44 17.27
C HIS A 121 -1.31 1.60 17.03
N PRO A 122 -0.39 1.49 18.03
CA PRO A 122 0.86 0.78 17.84
C PRO A 122 0.64 -0.72 17.69
N LEU A 123 1.26 -1.32 16.66
CA LEU A 123 1.29 -2.77 16.46
C LEU A 123 2.75 -3.23 16.33
N THR A 124 3.09 -4.29 17.06
CA THR A 124 4.43 -4.88 16.99
C THR A 124 4.66 -5.53 15.64
N GLY A 125 5.84 -5.27 15.04
CA GLY A 125 6.22 -5.86 13.75
C GLY A 125 5.57 -5.20 12.53
N ARG A 126 5.00 -4.00 12.69
CA ARG A 126 4.46 -3.25 11.55
C ARG A 126 5.56 -2.93 10.54
N VAL A 127 5.25 -3.16 9.27
CA VAL A 127 6.12 -2.86 8.13
C VAL A 127 5.45 -1.79 7.29
N ILE A 128 6.22 -0.79 6.88
CA ILE A 128 5.73 0.33 6.07
C ILE A 128 6.62 0.48 4.84
N SER A 129 6.02 0.42 3.65
CA SER A 129 6.68 0.76 2.39
C SER A 129 6.43 2.23 2.05
N ILE A 130 7.51 3.02 1.94
CA ILE A 130 7.43 4.47 1.82
C ILE A 130 7.97 4.92 0.46
N HIS A 131 7.13 5.64 -0.30
CA HIS A 131 7.50 6.41 -1.47
C HIS A 131 8.14 7.73 -1.04
N ALA A 132 9.34 8.00 -1.51
CA ALA A 132 10.07 9.22 -1.19
C ALA A 132 10.81 9.75 -2.42
N VAL A 133 10.21 10.71 -3.10
CA VAL A 133 10.79 11.38 -4.27
C VAL A 133 10.85 12.89 -4.06
N ARG A 134 11.98 13.48 -4.48
CA ARG A 134 12.29 14.89 -4.30
C ARG A 134 12.38 15.63 -5.65
#